data_b9004ae5fec89adb18ad7654b629b095
#
_entry.id   b9004ae5fec89adb18ad7654b629b095
#
_cell.length_a   1.000
_cell.length_b   1.000
_cell.length_c   1.000
_cell.angle_alpha   90.00
_cell.angle_beta   90.00
_cell.angle_gamma   90.00
#
_symmetry.space_group_name_H-M   'P 1'
#
loop_
_entity.id
_entity.type
_entity.pdbx_description
1 polymer ?
#
loop_
_entity_poly.entity_id
_entity_poly.type
_entity_poly.pdbx_seq_one_letter_code
_entity_poly.pdbx_strand_id
1 'polypeptide(L)'
;MATRLTWLARAGRILERPPLWGAVATVLAVKGGTRSRQAVLRGGVCYLIAAFVANIVIKPLVDRRRPPGAGEDRITPYTSSFPSGHTASDSAFVFGVAQELPLLAIPLAAAATAAHWSLIRSDKHHVSDVLAGGAIGLGVAYIMRKSWPPRRVPRGAVAPGGGR
;
A
#
# COMPACT_ATOMS: atom_id res chain seq x y z
N MET A 1 11.56 18.10 22.15
CA MET A 1 11.26 17.77 20.74
C MET A 1 11.46 16.28 20.41
N ALA A 2 12.35 15.57 21.09
CA ALA A 2 12.65 14.15 20.86
C ALA A 2 11.48 13.17 21.12
N THR A 3 10.62 13.44 22.09
CA THR A 3 9.52 12.55 22.49
C THR A 3 8.37 12.44 21.47
N ARG A 4 8.11 13.48 20.68
CA ARG A 4 7.06 13.45 19.64
C ARG A 4 7.44 12.60 18.41
N LEU A 5 8.73 12.52 18.10
CA LEU A 5 9.23 11.72 16.96
C LEU A 5 9.23 10.21 17.28
N THR A 6 9.31 9.82 18.55
CA THR A 6 9.37 8.42 18.97
C THR A 6 8.01 7.70 18.83
N TRP A 7 6.88 8.39 19.08
CA TRP A 7 5.57 7.76 18.90
C TRP A 7 5.19 7.61 17.41
N LEU A 8 5.56 8.58 16.56
CA LEU A 8 5.38 8.44 15.11
C LEU A 8 6.18 7.26 14.54
N ALA A 9 7.43 7.08 14.99
CA ALA A 9 8.24 5.94 14.60
C ALA A 9 7.66 4.61 15.13
N ARG A 10 7.06 4.59 16.34
CA ARG A 10 6.38 3.41 16.87
C ARG A 10 5.10 3.10 16.11
N ALA A 11 4.28 4.11 15.83
CA ALA A 11 3.07 3.97 15.02
C ALA A 11 3.41 3.46 13.61
N GLY A 12 4.44 4.02 12.98
CA GLY A 12 4.92 3.58 11.67
C GLY A 12 5.30 2.10 11.65
N ARG A 13 6.03 1.60 12.67
CA ARG A 13 6.39 0.17 12.78
C ARG A 13 5.17 -0.77 12.93
N ILE A 14 4.10 -0.30 13.54
CA ILE A 14 2.83 -1.07 13.60
C ILE A 14 2.20 -1.13 12.21
N LEU A 15 2.23 -0.02 11.48
CA LEU A 15 1.67 0.09 10.13
C LEU A 15 2.46 -0.69 9.07
N GLU A 16 3.75 -0.96 9.31
CA GLU A 16 4.58 -1.81 8.45
C GLU A 16 4.19 -3.30 8.50
N ARG A 17 3.40 -3.72 9.49
CA ARG A 17 3.09 -5.14 9.67
C ARG A 17 2.11 -5.61 8.61
N PRO A 18 2.42 -6.68 7.86
CA PRO A 18 1.51 -7.26 6.88
C PRO A 18 0.09 -7.54 7.40
N PRO A 19 -0.09 -7.96 8.70
CA PRO A 19 -1.44 -8.18 9.23
C PRO A 19 -2.33 -6.94 9.25
N LEU A 20 -1.79 -5.72 9.28
CA LEU A 20 -2.63 -4.52 9.30
C LEU A 20 -3.43 -4.34 8.01
N TRP A 21 -2.77 -4.45 6.86
CA TRP A 21 -3.45 -4.36 5.56
C TRP A 21 -4.42 -5.52 5.35
N GLY A 22 -4.05 -6.71 5.84
CA GLY A 22 -4.94 -7.87 5.89
C GLY A 22 -6.17 -7.61 6.75
N ALA A 23 -6.01 -6.99 7.93
CA ALA A 23 -7.13 -6.63 8.81
C ALA A 23 -8.04 -5.59 8.17
N VAL A 24 -7.48 -4.54 7.57
CA VAL A 24 -8.25 -3.52 6.82
C VAL A 24 -9.04 -4.18 5.69
N ALA A 25 -8.38 -5.03 4.90
CA ALA A 25 -9.02 -5.75 3.81
C ALA A 25 -10.17 -6.64 4.32
N THR A 26 -9.94 -7.37 5.41
CA THR A 26 -10.96 -8.25 6.03
C THR A 26 -12.16 -7.44 6.52
N VAL A 27 -11.95 -6.34 7.24
CA VAL A 27 -13.04 -5.48 7.72
C VAL A 27 -13.86 -4.94 6.55
N LEU A 28 -13.21 -4.44 5.50
CA LEU A 28 -13.89 -3.94 4.31
C LEU A 28 -14.64 -5.04 3.55
N ALA A 29 -14.11 -6.25 3.48
CA ALA A 29 -14.72 -7.37 2.79
C ALA A 29 -15.93 -7.94 3.55
N VAL A 30 -15.84 -8.01 4.89
CA VAL A 30 -16.88 -8.63 5.74
C VAL A 30 -18.00 -7.65 6.06
N LYS A 31 -17.65 -6.43 6.51
CA LYS A 31 -18.64 -5.43 6.95
C LYS A 31 -19.10 -4.50 5.83
N GLY A 32 -18.38 -4.44 4.72
CA GLY A 32 -18.73 -3.62 3.57
C GLY A 32 -19.62 -4.36 2.57
N GLY A 33 -20.38 -3.59 1.78
CA GLY A 33 -21.19 -4.14 0.69
C GLY A 33 -20.34 -4.56 -0.53
N THR A 34 -21.00 -4.87 -1.63
CA THR A 34 -20.38 -5.33 -2.89
C THR A 34 -19.24 -4.42 -3.37
N ARG A 35 -19.38 -3.11 -3.22
CA ARG A 35 -18.36 -2.14 -3.62
C ARG A 35 -17.09 -2.26 -2.79
N SER A 36 -17.23 -2.47 -1.48
CA SER A 36 -16.07 -2.67 -0.59
C SER A 36 -15.34 -3.98 -0.90
N ARG A 37 -16.07 -5.05 -1.21
CA ARG A 37 -15.48 -6.33 -1.63
C ARG A 37 -14.71 -6.18 -2.94
N GLN A 38 -15.23 -5.41 -3.88
CA GLN A 38 -14.54 -5.11 -5.14
C GLN A 38 -13.29 -4.25 -4.91
N ALA A 39 -13.37 -3.28 -4.01
CA ALA A 39 -12.22 -2.47 -3.62
C ALA A 39 -11.09 -3.33 -3.06
N VAL A 40 -11.42 -4.25 -2.13
CA VAL A 40 -10.44 -5.18 -1.55
C VAL A 40 -9.86 -6.11 -2.61
N LEU A 41 -10.69 -6.68 -3.48
CA LEU A 41 -10.21 -7.55 -4.55
C LEU A 41 -9.26 -6.81 -5.48
N ARG A 42 -9.64 -5.60 -5.93
CA ARG A 42 -8.80 -4.75 -6.77
C ARG A 42 -7.49 -4.37 -6.07
N GLY A 43 -7.59 -3.88 -4.83
CA GLY A 43 -6.42 -3.54 -4.03
C GLY A 43 -5.49 -4.73 -3.83
N GLY A 44 -6.04 -5.90 -3.51
CA GLY A 44 -5.30 -7.14 -3.33
C GLY A 44 -4.58 -7.60 -4.61
N VAL A 45 -5.26 -7.55 -5.75
CA VAL A 45 -4.63 -7.88 -7.05
C VAL A 45 -3.50 -6.90 -7.37
N CYS A 46 -3.73 -5.58 -7.19
CA CYS A 46 -2.68 -4.58 -7.37
C CYS A 46 -1.48 -4.83 -6.44
N TYR A 47 -1.75 -5.14 -5.16
CA TYR A 47 -0.73 -5.48 -4.16
C TYR A 47 0.15 -6.64 -4.63
N LEU A 48 -0.45 -7.75 -5.04
CA LEU A 48 0.26 -8.95 -5.46
C LEU A 48 1.11 -8.70 -6.71
N ILE A 49 0.57 -8.00 -7.71
CA ILE A 49 1.31 -7.64 -8.92
C ILE A 49 2.49 -6.74 -8.58
N ALA A 50 2.30 -5.70 -7.76
CA ALA A 50 3.37 -4.80 -7.37
C ALA A 50 4.44 -5.51 -6.54
N ALA A 51 4.03 -6.41 -5.63
CA ALA A 51 4.95 -7.26 -4.87
C ALA A 51 5.80 -8.13 -5.79
N PHE A 52 5.18 -8.77 -6.77
CA PHE A 52 5.87 -9.59 -7.76
C PHE A 52 6.86 -8.75 -8.58
N VAL A 53 6.42 -7.63 -9.14
CA VAL A 53 7.27 -6.76 -9.95
C VAL A 53 8.46 -6.25 -9.13
N ALA A 54 8.22 -5.75 -7.93
CA ALA A 54 9.29 -5.18 -7.12
C ALA A 54 10.28 -6.23 -6.62
N ASN A 55 9.80 -7.37 -6.08
CA ASN A 55 10.66 -8.32 -5.39
C ASN A 55 11.22 -9.44 -6.28
N ILE A 56 10.48 -9.84 -7.32
CA ILE A 56 10.86 -10.96 -8.19
C ILE A 56 11.48 -10.47 -9.51
N VAL A 57 10.96 -9.37 -10.06
CA VAL A 57 11.45 -8.88 -11.36
C VAL A 57 12.58 -7.88 -11.18
N ILE A 58 12.38 -6.80 -10.40
CA ILE A 58 13.32 -5.67 -10.36
C ILE A 58 14.44 -5.91 -9.34
N LYS A 59 14.13 -6.39 -8.14
CA LYS A 59 15.09 -6.53 -7.06
C LYS A 59 16.32 -7.39 -7.41
N PRO A 60 16.19 -8.52 -8.12
CA PRO A 60 17.33 -9.31 -8.56
C PRO A 60 18.24 -8.62 -9.60
N LEU A 61 17.73 -7.58 -10.26
CA LEU A 61 18.48 -6.84 -11.28
C LEU A 61 19.29 -5.67 -10.69
N VAL A 62 19.06 -5.34 -9.41
CA VAL A 62 19.69 -4.19 -8.75
C VAL A 62 20.34 -4.65 -7.44
N ASP A 63 21.67 -4.73 -7.43
CA ASP A 63 22.42 -5.01 -6.19
C ASP A 63 22.72 -3.71 -5.43
N ARG A 64 21.82 -3.34 -4.52
CA ARG A 64 21.97 -2.16 -3.68
C ARG A 64 21.98 -2.51 -2.21
N ARG A 65 23.06 -2.12 -1.51
CA ARG A 65 23.16 -2.28 -0.06
C ARG A 65 22.17 -1.36 0.67
N ARG A 66 21.73 -1.80 1.85
CA ARG A 66 20.91 -0.98 2.76
C ARG A 66 21.73 0.15 3.38
N PRO A 67 21.07 1.22 3.89
CA PRO A 67 21.76 2.26 4.65
C PRO A 67 22.57 1.68 5.81
N PRO A 68 23.72 2.30 6.16
CA PRO A 68 24.47 1.96 7.37
C PRO A 68 23.58 2.25 8.59
N GLY A 69 23.34 1.28 9.45
CA GLY A 69 22.43 1.42 10.60
C GLY A 69 21.16 0.59 10.50
N ALA A 70 20.88 -0.03 9.35
CA ALA A 70 19.97 -1.16 9.30
C ALA A 70 20.48 -2.20 10.28
N GLY A 71 19.94 -2.20 11.50
CA GLY A 71 20.43 -3.05 12.58
C GLY A 71 20.55 -4.50 12.10
N GLU A 72 21.48 -5.26 12.70
CA GLU A 72 21.66 -6.69 12.50
C GLU A 72 20.43 -7.48 12.99
N ASP A 73 19.23 -7.03 12.69
CA ASP A 73 18.05 -7.86 12.85
C ASP A 73 18.25 -9.09 11.96
N ARG A 74 18.46 -10.22 12.60
CA ARG A 74 18.76 -11.54 12.03
C ARG A 74 17.75 -12.03 10.97
N ILE A 75 16.82 -11.18 10.58
CA ILE A 75 15.75 -11.41 9.60
C ILE A 75 15.85 -10.42 8.41
N THR A 76 16.91 -9.61 8.30
CA THR A 76 17.14 -8.84 7.07
C THR A 76 17.57 -9.81 5.97
N PRO A 77 16.70 -10.08 4.99
CA PRO A 77 17.11 -10.94 3.89
C PRO A 77 18.29 -10.29 3.17
N TYR A 78 19.23 -11.10 2.70
CA TYR A 78 20.36 -10.73 1.82
C TYR A 78 19.89 -10.19 0.46
N THR A 79 18.78 -9.47 0.42
CA THR A 79 18.17 -8.94 -0.78
C THR A 79 18.43 -7.46 -0.88
N SER A 80 18.61 -7.00 -2.11
CA SER A 80 18.77 -5.59 -2.46
C SER A 80 17.79 -4.68 -1.70
N SER A 81 18.23 -3.50 -1.31
CA SER A 81 17.34 -2.50 -0.73
C SER A 81 16.39 -1.89 -1.77
N PHE A 82 16.77 -1.91 -3.04
CA PHE A 82 16.03 -1.28 -4.13
C PHE A 82 15.28 -2.31 -5.00
N PRO A 83 14.06 -2.01 -5.38
CA PRO A 83 13.16 -1.01 -4.81
C PRO A 83 12.57 -1.50 -3.47
N SER A 84 11.90 -0.61 -2.72
CA SER A 84 11.15 -1.01 -1.53
C SER A 84 9.89 -1.79 -1.92
N GLY A 85 9.92 -3.11 -1.66
CA GLY A 85 8.79 -3.99 -1.95
C GLY A 85 7.54 -3.67 -1.13
N HIS A 86 7.69 -3.32 0.17
CA HIS A 86 6.58 -2.89 1.02
C HIS A 86 5.91 -1.64 0.45
N THR A 87 6.71 -0.63 0.10
CA THR A 87 6.15 0.60 -0.47
C THR A 87 5.43 0.36 -1.79
N ALA A 88 5.97 -0.51 -2.65
CA ALA A 88 5.32 -0.86 -3.92
C ALA A 88 3.96 -1.51 -3.69
N SER A 89 3.91 -2.52 -2.82
CA SER A 89 2.68 -3.26 -2.54
C SER A 89 1.62 -2.40 -1.84
N ASP A 90 2.02 -1.66 -0.80
CA ASP A 90 1.10 -0.84 -0.02
C ASP A 90 0.52 0.29 -0.86
N SER A 91 1.34 0.98 -1.66
CA SER A 91 0.88 2.02 -2.58
C SER A 91 -0.09 1.44 -3.60
N ALA A 92 0.23 0.28 -4.20
CA ALA A 92 -0.65 -0.38 -5.15
C ALA A 92 -2.01 -0.75 -4.52
N PHE A 93 -2.01 -1.27 -3.28
CA PHE A 93 -3.23 -1.58 -2.54
C PHE A 93 -4.08 -0.34 -2.31
N VAL A 94 -3.49 0.71 -1.75
CA VAL A 94 -4.18 1.97 -1.43
C VAL A 94 -4.81 2.57 -2.68
N PHE A 95 -4.06 2.69 -3.77
CA PHE A 95 -4.59 3.24 -5.02
C PHE A 95 -5.58 2.30 -5.71
N GLY A 96 -5.43 0.99 -5.56
CA GLY A 96 -6.41 0.01 -6.02
C GLY A 96 -7.75 0.17 -5.29
N VAL A 97 -7.73 0.27 -3.96
CA VAL A 97 -8.92 0.51 -3.12
C VAL A 97 -9.54 1.87 -3.43
N ALA A 98 -8.74 2.91 -3.61
CA ALA A 98 -9.18 4.27 -3.88
C ALA A 98 -10.02 4.40 -5.18
N GLN A 99 -9.80 3.53 -6.15
CA GLN A 99 -10.56 3.52 -7.40
C GLN A 99 -12.03 3.15 -7.18
N GLU A 100 -12.32 2.35 -6.18
CA GLU A 100 -13.69 1.95 -5.82
C GLU A 100 -14.23 2.79 -4.65
N LEU A 101 -13.37 3.12 -3.68
CA LEU A 101 -13.71 3.83 -2.44
C LEU A 101 -12.84 5.08 -2.27
N PRO A 102 -13.07 6.15 -3.05
CA PRO A 102 -12.18 7.32 -3.06
C PRO A 102 -12.09 8.04 -1.70
N LEU A 103 -13.13 8.00 -0.88
CA LEU A 103 -13.11 8.60 0.46
C LEU A 103 -12.14 7.92 1.41
N LEU A 104 -11.80 6.65 1.18
CA LEU A 104 -10.80 5.93 1.96
C LEU A 104 -9.37 6.19 1.47
N ALA A 105 -9.19 6.84 0.32
CA ALA A 105 -7.87 7.13 -0.23
C ALA A 105 -7.01 7.94 0.74
N ILE A 106 -7.58 8.98 1.36
CA ILE A 106 -6.85 9.90 2.24
C ILE A 106 -6.34 9.18 3.51
N PRO A 107 -7.19 8.53 4.34
CA PRO A 107 -6.71 7.87 5.54
C PRO A 107 -5.78 6.70 5.25
N LEU A 108 -6.02 5.93 4.18
CA LEU A 108 -5.13 4.83 3.80
C LEU A 108 -3.78 5.33 3.27
N ALA A 109 -3.76 6.40 2.46
CA ALA A 109 -2.52 7.02 2.00
C ALA A 109 -1.71 7.62 3.15
N ALA A 110 -2.38 8.26 4.13
CA ALA A 110 -1.71 8.77 5.32
C ALA A 110 -1.05 7.63 6.13
N ALA A 111 -1.77 6.52 6.33
CA ALA A 111 -1.24 5.36 7.02
C ALA A 111 -0.04 4.74 6.26
N ALA A 112 -0.15 4.57 4.94
CA ALA A 112 0.92 4.08 4.09
C ALA A 112 2.15 5.01 4.14
N THR A 113 1.95 6.33 4.04
CA THR A 113 3.04 7.31 4.14
C THR A 113 3.75 7.24 5.48
N ALA A 114 3.02 7.10 6.59
CA ALA A 114 3.62 6.93 7.91
C ALA A 114 4.45 5.63 8.02
N ALA A 115 3.95 4.53 7.44
CA ALA A 115 4.69 3.27 7.35
C ALA A 115 5.97 3.44 6.51
N HIS A 116 5.87 4.04 5.34
CA HIS A 116 7.02 4.26 4.45
C HIS A 116 8.06 5.20 5.08
N TRP A 117 7.63 6.22 5.81
CA TRP A 117 8.53 7.08 6.58
C TRP A 117 9.28 6.30 7.66
N SER A 118 8.61 5.36 8.33
CA SER A 118 9.25 4.49 9.31
C SER A 118 10.37 3.63 8.71
N LEU A 119 10.20 3.12 7.47
CA LEU A 119 11.23 2.36 6.76
C LEU A 119 12.50 3.18 6.51
N ILE A 120 12.34 4.48 6.21
CA ILE A 120 13.47 5.41 6.05
C ILE A 120 14.13 5.68 7.40
N ARG A 121 13.35 5.97 8.44
CA ARG A 121 13.84 6.31 9.79
C ARG A 121 14.50 5.14 10.52
N SER A 122 14.21 3.92 10.12
CA SER A 122 14.82 2.70 10.65
C SER A 122 15.97 2.17 9.78
N ASP A 123 16.47 2.99 8.86
CA ASP A 123 17.59 2.68 7.95
C ASP A 123 17.37 1.39 7.11
N LYS A 124 16.13 0.92 7.00
CA LYS A 124 15.80 -0.26 6.18
C LYS A 124 15.87 0.02 4.68
N HIS A 125 15.58 1.26 4.29
CA HIS A 125 15.55 1.72 2.91
C HIS A 125 16.06 3.14 2.76
N HIS A 126 16.69 3.44 1.63
CA HIS A 126 16.96 4.81 1.21
C HIS A 126 15.65 5.48 0.73
N VAL A 127 15.61 6.81 0.77
CA VAL A 127 14.47 7.59 0.24
C VAL A 127 14.14 7.20 -1.20
N SER A 128 15.17 7.02 -2.04
CA SER A 128 14.99 6.63 -3.44
C SER A 128 14.37 5.22 -3.62
N ASP A 129 14.62 4.28 -2.69
CA ASP A 129 14.01 2.95 -2.73
C ASP A 129 12.50 3.04 -2.48
N VAL A 130 12.12 3.91 -1.55
CA VAL A 130 10.72 4.19 -1.20
C VAL A 130 10.00 4.91 -2.34
N LEU A 131 10.62 5.94 -2.93
CA LEU A 131 10.04 6.65 -4.07
C LEU A 131 9.85 5.74 -5.29
N ALA A 132 10.85 4.93 -5.61
CA ALA A 132 10.77 3.94 -6.69
C ALA A 132 9.67 2.89 -6.42
N GLY A 133 9.59 2.37 -5.20
CA GLY A 133 8.52 1.48 -4.79
C GLY A 133 7.14 2.13 -4.97
N GLY A 134 6.96 3.36 -4.49
CA GLY A 134 5.73 4.12 -4.67
C GLY A 134 5.34 4.29 -6.14
N ALA A 135 6.31 4.63 -7.00
CA ALA A 135 6.09 4.77 -8.44
C ALA A 135 5.64 3.44 -9.09
N ILE A 136 6.26 2.31 -8.70
CA ILE A 136 5.85 0.98 -9.16
C ILE A 136 4.39 0.70 -8.74
N GLY A 137 4.05 0.94 -7.48
CA GLY A 137 2.69 0.71 -6.96
C GLY A 137 1.64 1.55 -7.67
N LEU A 138 1.93 2.84 -7.89
CA LEU A 138 1.08 3.75 -8.69
C LEU A 138 0.91 3.29 -10.13
N GLY A 139 2.02 2.90 -10.78
CA GLY A 139 2.02 2.39 -12.16
C GLY A 139 1.15 1.15 -12.31
N VAL A 140 1.30 0.18 -11.40
CA VAL A 140 0.48 -1.03 -11.38
C VAL A 140 -1.00 -0.69 -11.22
N ALA A 141 -1.35 0.14 -10.23
CA ALA A 141 -2.74 0.52 -10.01
C ALA A 141 -3.34 1.31 -11.20
N TYR A 142 -2.54 2.13 -11.87
CA TYR A 142 -2.94 2.85 -13.08
C TYR A 142 -3.21 1.91 -14.26
N ILE A 143 -2.32 0.94 -14.51
CA ILE A 143 -2.50 -0.07 -15.56
C ILE A 143 -3.76 -0.89 -15.24
N MET A 144 -3.94 -1.32 -14.01
CA MET A 144 -5.12 -2.07 -13.59
C MET A 144 -6.42 -1.28 -13.78
N ARG A 145 -6.40 0.04 -13.56
CA ARG A 145 -7.57 0.89 -13.84
C ARG A 145 -7.96 0.87 -15.31
N LYS A 146 -6.97 0.83 -16.21
CA LYS A 146 -7.23 0.77 -17.65
C LYS A 146 -7.72 -0.59 -18.12
N SER A 147 -7.08 -1.66 -17.63
CA SER A 147 -7.38 -3.04 -18.03
C SER A 147 -8.67 -3.58 -17.37
N TRP A 148 -8.95 -3.10 -16.17
CA TRP A 148 -10.13 -3.46 -15.38
C TRP A 148 -10.75 -2.20 -14.77
N PRO A 149 -11.57 -1.44 -15.53
CA PRO A 149 -12.12 -0.18 -15.06
C PRO A 149 -13.06 -0.38 -13.85
N PRO A 150 -13.07 0.58 -12.89
CA PRO A 150 -13.98 0.53 -11.76
C PRO A 150 -15.44 0.62 -12.25
N ARG A 151 -16.33 -0.05 -11.54
CA ARG A 151 -17.77 -0.01 -11.88
C ARG A 151 -18.31 1.39 -11.66
N ARG A 152 -18.83 1.99 -12.71
CA ARG A 152 -19.55 3.26 -12.61
C ARG A 152 -20.86 3.00 -11.87
N VAL A 153 -21.10 3.67 -10.75
CA VAL A 153 -22.44 3.77 -10.18
C VAL A 153 -23.25 4.64 -11.15
N PRO A 154 -24.38 4.17 -11.67
CA PRO A 154 -25.24 5.00 -12.48
C PRO A 154 -25.62 6.25 -11.68
N ARG A 155 -25.26 7.45 -12.16
CA ARG A 155 -25.79 8.70 -11.64
C ARG A 155 -27.30 8.70 -11.96
N GLY A 156 -28.15 8.41 -10.97
CA GLY A 156 -29.60 8.48 -11.18
C GLY A 156 -30.43 7.36 -10.58
N ALA A 157 -29.87 6.40 -9.85
CA ALA A 157 -30.69 5.57 -8.96
C ALA A 157 -31.11 6.41 -7.72
N VAL A 158 -31.91 7.44 -7.96
CA VAL A 158 -32.82 7.97 -6.95
C VAL A 158 -33.75 6.80 -6.63
N ALA A 159 -33.72 6.34 -5.37
CA ALA A 159 -34.69 5.37 -4.91
C ALA A 159 -36.09 5.83 -5.35
N PRO A 160 -36.89 4.97 -6.00
CA PRO A 160 -38.27 5.33 -6.27
C PRO A 160 -38.90 5.67 -4.92
N GLY A 161 -39.29 6.93 -4.80
CA GLY A 161 -39.93 7.46 -3.61
C GLY A 161 -41.03 6.53 -3.16
N GLY A 162 -40.92 6.00 -1.96
CA GLY A 162 -42.05 5.39 -1.25
C GLY A 162 -43.12 6.43 -1.12
N GLY A 163 -43.99 6.50 -2.12
CA GLY A 163 -45.24 7.21 -2.05
C GLY A 163 -46.27 6.34 -1.34
N ARG A 164 -46.76 6.90 -0.25
CA ARG A 164 -47.97 6.57 0.50
C ARG A 164 -47.89 5.38 1.44
#